data_332ee4aff78aca007273afcc03fd4948
#
_entry.id   332ee4aff78aca007273afcc03fd4948
#
_cell.length_a   1.000
_cell.length_b   1.000
_cell.length_c   1.000
_cell.angle_alpha   90.00
_cell.angle_beta   90.00
_cell.angle_gamma   90.00
#
_symmetry.space_group_name_H-M   'P 1'
#
loop_
_entity.id
_entity.type
_entity.pdbx_description
1 polymer ?
#
loop_
_entity_poly.entity_id
_entity_poly.type
_entity_poly.pdbx_seq_one_letter_code
_entity_poly.pdbx_strand_id
1 'polypeptide(L)'
;MLSDGLVRKAAASSGIRRIPELELSFVDPKDKPNPLPMVRSVIAVGAGKGGVGKSTVSVHLALALARMGRKVGILDGDIYGPSLPTMLGLQEIPPKIDGNNIIPFEKDGLKIVSIGRLVEPEKALVWRGPMAHGAFRQLALQSDWGELDHLIVDLPPGTGDVPLTLAQLLPLTGAVVVCTPQKVAQDDARRAIRMFQQLGVSILGVVENMSGFTAPDGTTIDLFGKGGAEDMAASMSLPFLGRLPIHPELAARGDAGEPASCHDIEGLGDTLQSLGGAVDHRIRMAERGEDRPTLVIR
;
A
#
# COMPACT_ATOMS: atom_id res chain seq x y z
N MET A 1 8.06 -16.33 -56.42
CA MET A 1 6.58 -16.26 -56.57
C MET A 1 5.97 -17.65 -56.69
N LEU A 2 6.13 -18.54 -55.72
CA LEU A 2 5.53 -19.90 -55.70
C LEU A 2 5.26 -20.44 -54.29
N SER A 3 4.97 -19.58 -53.29
CA SER A 3 4.68 -19.98 -51.90
C SER A 3 3.29 -19.58 -51.39
N ASP A 4 2.58 -18.66 -52.02
CA ASP A 4 1.25 -18.19 -51.53
C ASP A 4 0.06 -19.05 -51.96
N GLY A 5 0.23 -19.91 -52.95
CA GLY A 5 -0.88 -20.74 -53.49
C GLY A 5 -1.18 -21.99 -52.64
N LEU A 6 -0.23 -22.51 -51.92
CA LEU A 6 -0.41 -23.74 -51.12
C LEU A 6 -1.01 -23.49 -49.74
N VAL A 7 -0.76 -22.32 -49.13
CA VAL A 7 -1.33 -21.96 -47.84
C VAL A 7 -2.81 -21.64 -47.93
N ARG A 8 -3.28 -21.10 -49.07
CA ARG A 8 -4.70 -20.79 -49.28
C ARG A 8 -5.58 -22.02 -49.52
N LYS A 9 -5.02 -23.15 -50.00
CA LYS A 9 -5.80 -24.40 -50.22
C LYS A 9 -5.99 -25.25 -48.97
N ALA A 10 -5.11 -25.13 -47.96
CA ALA A 10 -5.24 -25.87 -46.71
C ALA A 10 -6.27 -25.26 -45.76
N ALA A 11 -6.57 -23.98 -45.86
CA ALA A 11 -7.53 -23.28 -44.99
C ALA A 11 -9.01 -23.46 -45.40
N ALA A 12 -9.27 -24.01 -46.58
CA ALA A 12 -10.66 -24.14 -47.11
C ALA A 12 -11.34 -25.47 -46.71
N SER A 13 -10.61 -26.44 -46.12
CA SER A 13 -11.14 -27.76 -45.76
C SER A 13 -11.34 -28.03 -44.27
N SER A 14 -11.03 -27.08 -43.39
CA SER A 14 -11.04 -27.31 -41.93
C SER A 14 -12.21 -26.70 -41.19
N GLY A 15 -13.28 -26.28 -41.81
CA GLY A 15 -14.51 -25.86 -41.09
C GLY A 15 -14.34 -24.88 -39.91
N ILE A 16 -13.15 -24.31 -39.74
CA ILE A 16 -12.83 -23.36 -38.66
C ILE A 16 -13.47 -22.03 -39.04
N ARG A 17 -14.60 -21.69 -38.37
CA ARG A 17 -15.17 -20.35 -38.43
C ARG A 17 -14.05 -19.37 -38.02
N ARG A 18 -13.70 -18.45 -38.92
CA ARG A 18 -12.87 -17.29 -38.56
C ARG A 18 -13.56 -16.61 -37.37
N ILE A 19 -12.86 -16.60 -36.22
CA ILE A 19 -13.19 -15.71 -35.11
C ILE A 19 -13.04 -14.31 -35.68
N PRO A 20 -14.05 -13.42 -35.59
CA PRO A 20 -13.89 -12.03 -36.00
C PRO A 20 -12.66 -11.48 -35.26
N GLU A 21 -11.82 -10.73 -35.98
CA GLU A 21 -10.72 -9.97 -35.34
C GLU A 21 -11.35 -9.20 -34.19
N LEU A 22 -10.98 -9.61 -32.94
CA LEU A 22 -11.28 -8.83 -31.77
C LEU A 22 -10.51 -7.52 -31.98
N GLU A 23 -11.20 -6.46 -32.34
CA GLU A 23 -10.68 -5.11 -32.17
C GLU A 23 -10.47 -4.92 -30.65
N LEU A 24 -9.25 -5.18 -30.20
CA LEU A 24 -8.80 -4.78 -28.89
C LEU A 24 -8.74 -3.25 -28.92
N SER A 25 -9.86 -2.60 -28.64
CA SER A 25 -9.87 -1.19 -28.36
C SER A 25 -9.03 -1.01 -27.08
N PHE A 26 -7.85 -0.44 -27.23
CA PHE A 26 -7.08 0.06 -26.11
C PHE A 26 -7.89 1.19 -25.47
N VAL A 27 -8.66 0.87 -24.43
CA VAL A 27 -9.26 1.88 -23.55
C VAL A 27 -8.12 2.44 -22.73
N ASP A 28 -7.83 3.74 -22.91
CA ASP A 28 -6.85 4.44 -22.07
C ASP A 28 -7.21 4.15 -20.59
N PRO A 29 -6.26 3.76 -19.75
CA PRO A 29 -6.53 3.54 -18.32
C PRO A 29 -7.23 4.72 -17.62
N LYS A 30 -7.11 5.94 -18.18
CA LYS A 30 -7.77 7.16 -17.72
C LYS A 30 -9.27 7.21 -18.05
N ASP A 31 -9.75 6.44 -19.02
CA ASP A 31 -11.16 6.41 -19.42
C ASP A 31 -11.97 5.38 -18.62
N LYS A 32 -11.35 4.61 -17.73
CA LYS A 32 -12.07 3.71 -16.82
C LYS A 32 -12.71 4.53 -15.70
N PRO A 33 -14.01 4.32 -15.40
CA PRO A 33 -14.63 5.00 -14.27
C PRO A 33 -13.85 4.70 -12.99
N ASN A 34 -13.61 5.75 -12.18
CA ASN A 34 -12.95 5.58 -10.89
C ASN A 34 -13.76 4.60 -10.02
N PRO A 35 -13.18 3.46 -9.61
CA PRO A 35 -13.91 2.47 -8.82
C PRO A 35 -14.17 2.94 -7.37
N LEU A 36 -13.55 4.03 -6.92
CA LEU A 36 -13.67 4.62 -5.59
C LEU A 36 -13.99 6.12 -5.70
N PRO A 37 -15.17 6.52 -6.25
CA PRO A 37 -15.44 7.91 -6.59
C PRO A 37 -15.55 8.84 -5.38
N MET A 38 -15.83 8.29 -4.18
CA MET A 38 -15.94 9.05 -2.93
C MET A 38 -14.62 9.15 -2.16
N VAL A 39 -13.54 8.53 -2.68
CA VAL A 39 -12.20 8.56 -2.10
C VAL A 39 -11.33 9.49 -2.94
N ARG A 40 -10.85 10.57 -2.34
CA ARG A 40 -10.08 11.60 -3.04
C ARG A 40 -8.70 11.10 -3.46
N SER A 41 -7.97 10.43 -2.56
CA SER A 41 -6.68 9.84 -2.88
C SER A 41 -6.49 8.47 -2.24
N VAL A 42 -5.84 7.57 -2.96
CA VAL A 42 -5.51 6.21 -2.53
C VAL A 42 -4.00 6.06 -2.45
N ILE A 43 -3.49 5.78 -1.25
CA ILE A 43 -2.06 5.71 -0.97
C ILE A 43 -1.67 4.27 -0.65
N ALA A 44 -0.84 3.67 -1.48
CA ALA A 44 -0.25 2.37 -1.16
C ALA A 44 0.91 2.53 -0.17
N VAL A 45 0.95 1.66 0.83
CA VAL A 45 2.14 1.47 1.68
C VAL A 45 2.73 0.12 1.33
N GLY A 46 3.95 0.14 0.80
CA GLY A 46 4.64 -1.04 0.32
C GLY A 46 6.00 -1.23 0.97
N ALA A 47 6.50 -2.45 0.88
CA ALA A 47 7.84 -2.80 1.34
C ALA A 47 8.40 -3.92 0.48
N GLY A 48 9.72 -3.92 0.26
CA GLY A 48 10.37 -4.94 -0.56
C GLY A 48 10.46 -6.31 0.10
N LYS A 49 10.34 -6.38 1.44
CA LYS A 49 10.35 -7.61 2.24
C LYS A 49 9.47 -7.50 3.47
N GLY A 50 9.13 -8.64 4.09
CA GLY A 50 8.44 -8.69 5.38
C GLY A 50 9.31 -8.25 6.55
N GLY A 51 8.67 -7.89 7.69
CA GLY A 51 9.36 -7.58 8.94
C GLY A 51 9.99 -6.18 9.02
N VAL A 52 9.78 -5.28 8.05
CA VAL A 52 10.29 -3.91 8.10
C VAL A 52 9.37 -2.93 8.84
N GLY A 53 8.24 -3.41 9.35
CA GLY A 53 7.25 -2.58 10.07
C GLY A 53 6.32 -1.80 9.13
N LYS A 54 6.05 -2.31 7.94
CA LYS A 54 5.14 -1.72 6.95
C LYS A 54 3.79 -1.36 7.57
N SER A 55 3.11 -2.34 8.21
CA SER A 55 1.79 -2.15 8.81
C SER A 55 1.81 -1.17 9.99
N THR A 56 2.89 -1.14 10.78
CA THR A 56 3.12 -0.11 11.82
C THR A 56 3.13 1.29 11.21
N VAL A 57 3.89 1.47 10.12
CA VAL A 57 3.93 2.75 9.39
C VAL A 57 2.56 3.07 8.81
N SER A 58 1.85 2.11 8.22
CA SER A 58 0.51 2.30 7.64
C SER A 58 -0.49 2.81 8.68
N VAL A 59 -0.53 2.17 9.86
CA VAL A 59 -1.43 2.53 10.96
C VAL A 59 -1.11 3.94 11.50
N HIS A 60 0.16 4.21 11.80
CA HIS A 60 0.55 5.51 12.36
C HIS A 60 0.44 6.64 11.35
N LEU A 61 0.63 6.37 10.05
CA LEU A 61 0.37 7.33 9.00
C LEU A 61 -1.13 7.68 8.93
N ALA A 62 -2.01 6.68 8.96
CA ALA A 62 -3.45 6.88 8.95
C ALA A 62 -3.91 7.71 10.18
N LEU A 63 -3.40 7.37 11.38
CA LEU A 63 -3.69 8.10 12.62
C LEU A 63 -3.18 9.54 12.57
N ALA A 64 -1.96 9.77 12.08
CA ALA A 64 -1.41 11.12 11.94
C ALA A 64 -2.26 12.00 11.03
N LEU A 65 -2.69 11.46 9.88
CA LEU A 65 -3.58 12.17 8.95
C LEU A 65 -4.95 12.45 9.57
N ALA A 66 -5.53 11.48 10.30
CA ALA A 66 -6.80 11.68 11.01
C ALA A 66 -6.69 12.78 12.09
N ARG A 67 -5.58 12.82 12.84
CA ARG A 67 -5.30 13.89 13.82
C ARG A 67 -5.11 15.28 13.17
N MET A 68 -4.79 15.33 11.89
CA MET A 68 -4.77 16.57 11.09
C MET A 68 -6.16 16.96 10.57
N GLY A 69 -7.21 16.26 10.97
CA GLY A 69 -8.61 16.53 10.56
C GLY A 69 -8.97 15.95 9.19
N ARG A 70 -8.17 15.01 8.64
CA ARG A 70 -8.51 14.32 7.41
C ARG A 70 -9.50 13.18 7.68
N LYS A 71 -10.42 12.93 6.74
CA LYS A 71 -11.26 11.73 6.73
C LYS A 71 -10.43 10.59 6.16
N VAL A 72 -10.06 9.62 6.98
CA VAL A 72 -9.09 8.57 6.60
C VAL A 72 -9.69 7.19 6.71
N GLY A 73 -9.48 6.38 5.66
CA GLY A 73 -9.69 4.94 5.68
C GLY A 73 -8.36 4.19 5.67
N ILE A 74 -8.35 2.99 6.22
CA ILE A 74 -7.23 2.05 6.10
C ILE A 74 -7.73 0.67 5.67
N LEU A 75 -7.14 0.14 4.60
CA LEU A 75 -7.43 -1.18 4.05
C LEU A 75 -6.23 -2.10 4.28
N ASP A 76 -6.44 -3.16 5.03
CA ASP A 76 -5.47 -4.24 5.19
C ASP A 76 -5.53 -5.18 3.99
N GLY A 77 -4.54 -5.09 3.15
CA GLY A 77 -4.37 -5.93 1.96
C GLY A 77 -3.41 -7.10 2.16
N ASP A 78 -2.82 -7.25 3.35
CA ASP A 78 -1.93 -8.38 3.65
C ASP A 78 -2.72 -9.63 4.02
N ILE A 79 -3.17 -10.32 2.99
CA ILE A 79 -4.05 -11.49 3.10
C ILE A 79 -3.41 -12.64 3.88
N TYR A 80 -2.09 -12.78 3.79
CA TYR A 80 -1.36 -13.90 4.38
C TYR A 80 -0.90 -13.64 5.82
N GLY A 81 -0.84 -12.38 6.23
CA GLY A 81 -0.42 -11.98 7.57
C GLY A 81 -1.12 -10.70 8.02
N PRO A 82 -2.47 -10.69 8.08
CA PRO A 82 -3.20 -9.48 8.45
C PRO A 82 -2.86 -9.07 9.88
N SER A 83 -2.23 -7.91 10.04
CA SER A 83 -1.78 -7.40 11.34
C SER A 83 -2.66 -6.28 11.90
N LEU A 84 -3.42 -5.60 11.04
CA LEU A 84 -4.28 -4.49 11.45
C LEU A 84 -5.34 -4.86 12.51
N PRO A 85 -5.99 -6.05 12.46
CA PRO A 85 -6.95 -6.43 13.49
C PRO A 85 -6.34 -6.43 14.89
N THR A 86 -5.13 -6.95 15.05
CA THR A 86 -4.41 -6.94 16.33
C THR A 86 -4.01 -5.51 16.70
N MET A 87 -3.30 -4.83 15.81
CA MET A 87 -2.78 -3.50 16.07
C MET A 87 -3.85 -2.47 16.40
N LEU A 88 -5.07 -2.65 15.88
CA LEU A 88 -6.20 -1.74 16.11
C LEU A 88 -7.24 -2.31 17.09
N GLY A 89 -6.96 -3.43 17.77
CA GLY A 89 -7.83 -4.02 18.79
C GLY A 89 -9.21 -4.40 18.26
N LEU A 90 -9.29 -4.99 17.06
CA LEU A 90 -10.54 -5.33 16.39
C LEU A 90 -10.93 -6.81 16.55
N GLN A 91 -10.13 -7.63 17.25
CA GLN A 91 -10.29 -9.09 17.27
C GLN A 91 -11.67 -9.52 17.79
N GLU A 92 -12.19 -8.82 18.79
CA GLU A 92 -13.47 -9.16 19.44
C GLU A 92 -14.68 -8.47 18.79
N ILE A 93 -14.44 -7.54 17.84
CA ILE A 93 -15.53 -6.79 17.21
C ILE A 93 -16.04 -7.57 16.00
N PRO A 94 -17.31 -8.00 15.94
CA PRO A 94 -17.83 -8.74 14.80
C PRO A 94 -17.89 -7.84 13.55
N PRO A 95 -17.55 -8.37 12.34
CA PRO A 95 -17.73 -7.65 11.11
C PRO A 95 -19.21 -7.42 10.82
N LYS A 96 -19.54 -6.28 10.23
CA LYS A 96 -20.90 -5.94 9.81
C LYS A 96 -20.99 -5.93 8.29
N ILE A 97 -22.03 -6.56 7.77
CA ILE A 97 -22.33 -6.62 6.34
C ILE A 97 -23.78 -6.17 6.16
N ASP A 98 -24.02 -5.23 5.26
CA ASP A 98 -25.36 -4.78 4.87
C ASP A 98 -25.58 -5.09 3.38
N GLY A 99 -26.41 -6.10 3.11
CA GLY A 99 -26.58 -6.64 1.76
C GLY A 99 -25.25 -7.17 1.21
N ASN A 100 -24.73 -6.51 0.19
CA ASN A 100 -23.42 -6.84 -0.41
C ASN A 100 -22.29 -5.90 0.04
N ASN A 101 -22.59 -4.93 0.92
CA ASN A 101 -21.64 -3.92 1.35
C ASN A 101 -21.00 -4.30 2.68
N ILE A 102 -19.68 -4.15 2.75
CA ILE A 102 -18.91 -4.31 3.96
C ILE A 102 -18.93 -2.97 4.69
N ILE A 103 -19.40 -2.98 5.94
CA ILE A 103 -19.38 -1.81 6.80
C ILE A 103 -18.02 -1.73 7.48
N PRO A 104 -17.20 -0.69 7.24
CA PRO A 104 -15.91 -0.52 7.90
C PRO A 104 -16.07 -0.46 9.41
N PHE A 105 -15.08 -0.99 10.14
CA PHE A 105 -14.94 -0.69 11.56
C PHE A 105 -14.56 0.78 11.73
N GLU A 106 -15.08 1.41 12.77
CA GLU A 106 -14.73 2.79 13.11
C GLU A 106 -13.99 2.80 14.46
N LYS A 107 -12.74 3.29 14.43
CA LYS A 107 -11.92 3.45 15.63
C LYS A 107 -10.89 4.56 15.44
N ASP A 108 -10.68 5.36 16.48
CA ASP A 108 -9.68 6.44 16.52
C ASP A 108 -9.78 7.42 15.33
N GLY A 109 -11.00 7.66 14.83
CA GLY A 109 -11.25 8.52 13.67
C GLY A 109 -10.95 7.87 12.31
N LEU A 110 -10.66 6.56 12.27
CA LEU A 110 -10.40 5.80 11.07
C LEU A 110 -11.57 4.91 10.67
N LYS A 111 -11.81 4.76 9.36
CA LYS A 111 -12.59 3.67 8.79
C LYS A 111 -11.66 2.53 8.42
N ILE A 112 -11.90 1.32 8.93
CA ILE A 112 -10.96 0.21 8.87
C ILE A 112 -11.62 -1.00 8.22
N VAL A 113 -10.96 -1.58 7.22
CA VAL A 113 -11.35 -2.85 6.61
C VAL A 113 -10.14 -3.77 6.57
N SER A 114 -10.30 -4.99 7.08
CA SER A 114 -9.24 -6.00 7.07
C SER A 114 -9.80 -7.35 6.68
N ILE A 115 -9.07 -8.05 5.82
CA ILE A 115 -9.40 -9.41 5.43
C ILE A 115 -9.38 -10.37 6.62
N GLY A 116 -8.48 -10.15 7.58
CA GLY A 116 -8.35 -10.96 8.79
C GLY A 116 -9.58 -10.93 9.71
N ARG A 117 -10.55 -10.04 9.42
CA ARG A 117 -11.83 -9.99 10.14
C ARG A 117 -13.00 -10.59 9.37
N LEU A 118 -12.84 -10.85 8.08
CA LEU A 118 -13.90 -11.32 7.18
C LEU A 118 -13.71 -12.78 6.77
N VAL A 119 -12.50 -13.30 6.92
CA VAL A 119 -12.13 -14.67 6.53
C VAL A 119 -11.46 -15.37 7.71
N GLU A 120 -11.85 -16.62 7.94
CA GLU A 120 -11.20 -17.47 8.93
C GLU A 120 -9.74 -17.72 8.53
N PRO A 121 -8.78 -17.65 9.46
CA PRO A 121 -7.35 -17.77 9.15
C PRO A 121 -7.00 -19.06 8.39
N GLU A 122 -7.64 -20.18 8.73
CA GLU A 122 -7.42 -21.49 8.09
C GLU A 122 -7.85 -21.48 6.62
N LYS A 123 -8.90 -20.75 6.28
CA LYS A 123 -9.37 -20.58 4.90
C LYS A 123 -8.47 -19.68 4.08
N ALA A 124 -7.96 -18.60 4.69
CA ALA A 124 -7.05 -17.66 4.03
C ALA A 124 -5.73 -18.32 3.62
N LEU A 125 -5.20 -19.25 4.43
CA LEU A 125 -3.96 -19.98 4.15
C LEU A 125 -3.99 -20.82 2.86
N VAL A 126 -5.19 -21.24 2.42
CA VAL A 126 -5.38 -22.10 1.24
C VAL A 126 -5.61 -21.28 -0.03
N TRP A 127 -5.73 -19.97 0.07
CA TRP A 127 -6.04 -19.13 -1.08
C TRP A 127 -4.86 -19.04 -2.04
N ARG A 128 -5.15 -19.36 -3.29
CA ARG A 128 -4.23 -19.12 -4.41
C ARG A 128 -4.43 -17.71 -4.96
N GLY A 129 -3.43 -17.19 -5.67
CA GLY A 129 -3.41 -15.81 -6.19
C GLY A 129 -4.75 -15.27 -6.72
N PRO A 130 -5.50 -15.99 -7.60
CA PRO A 130 -6.78 -15.49 -8.10
C PRO A 130 -7.86 -15.28 -7.02
N MET A 131 -7.90 -16.13 -5.98
CA MET A 131 -8.86 -15.97 -4.87
C MET A 131 -8.49 -14.78 -4.00
N ALA A 132 -7.21 -14.63 -3.67
CA ALA A 132 -6.69 -13.50 -2.92
C ALA A 132 -7.00 -12.17 -3.65
N HIS A 133 -6.80 -12.14 -4.95
CA HIS A 133 -7.14 -11.00 -5.80
C HIS A 133 -8.65 -10.67 -5.76
N GLY A 134 -9.52 -11.68 -5.92
CA GLY A 134 -10.97 -11.48 -5.85
C GLY A 134 -11.41 -10.92 -4.51
N ALA A 135 -10.90 -11.48 -3.42
CA ALA A 135 -11.21 -11.03 -2.07
C ALA A 135 -10.73 -9.58 -1.82
N PHE A 136 -9.51 -9.25 -2.19
CA PHE A 136 -8.99 -7.88 -2.05
C PHE A 136 -9.85 -6.88 -2.84
N ARG A 137 -10.20 -7.23 -4.09
CA ARG A 137 -11.08 -6.39 -4.89
C ARG A 137 -12.43 -6.18 -4.20
N GLN A 138 -13.00 -7.24 -3.64
CA GLN A 138 -14.26 -7.15 -2.90
C GLN A 138 -14.12 -6.24 -1.68
N LEU A 139 -13.09 -6.42 -0.87
CA LEU A 139 -12.79 -5.55 0.28
C LEU A 139 -12.64 -4.09 -0.10
N ALA A 140 -11.90 -3.82 -1.15
CA ALA A 140 -11.63 -2.45 -1.58
C ALA A 140 -12.87 -1.77 -2.15
N LEU A 141 -13.65 -2.46 -2.99
CA LEU A 141 -14.72 -1.87 -3.80
C LEU A 141 -16.13 -2.05 -3.22
N GLN A 142 -16.35 -3.05 -2.35
CA GLN A 142 -17.66 -3.28 -1.71
C GLN A 142 -17.71 -2.77 -0.26
N SER A 143 -16.68 -2.09 0.19
CA SER A 143 -16.72 -1.41 1.50
C SER A 143 -17.39 -0.06 1.37
N ASP A 144 -18.28 0.25 2.33
CA ASP A 144 -18.93 1.56 2.42
C ASP A 144 -17.98 2.60 3.05
N TRP A 145 -17.02 3.02 2.23
CA TRP A 145 -16.04 4.02 2.66
C TRP A 145 -16.68 5.39 2.93
N GLY A 146 -17.79 5.71 2.24
CA GLY A 146 -18.32 7.07 2.20
C GLY A 146 -17.29 8.06 1.67
N GLU A 147 -17.40 9.33 2.07
CA GLU A 147 -16.41 10.34 1.69
C GLU A 147 -15.13 10.19 2.51
N LEU A 148 -13.99 10.00 1.81
CA LEU A 148 -12.65 9.99 2.37
C LEU A 148 -11.73 10.99 1.67
N ASP A 149 -10.90 11.68 2.46
CA ASP A 149 -9.77 12.42 1.91
C ASP A 149 -8.69 11.43 1.45
N HIS A 150 -8.40 10.41 2.28
CA HIS A 150 -7.34 9.44 2.01
C HIS A 150 -7.75 8.02 2.38
N LEU A 151 -7.44 7.07 1.50
CA LEU A 151 -7.47 5.64 1.78
C LEU A 151 -6.04 5.11 1.79
N ILE A 152 -5.57 4.71 2.95
CA ILE A 152 -4.26 4.04 3.12
C ILE A 152 -4.45 2.56 2.84
N VAL A 153 -3.64 2.00 1.96
CA VAL A 153 -3.69 0.58 1.59
C VAL A 153 -2.40 -0.09 2.03
N ASP A 154 -2.49 -0.91 3.06
CA ASP A 154 -1.37 -1.72 3.57
C ASP A 154 -1.20 -2.94 2.67
N LEU A 155 -0.27 -2.90 1.70
CA LEU A 155 -0.07 -3.96 0.73
C LEU A 155 0.72 -5.15 1.32
N PRO A 156 0.57 -6.36 0.78
CA PRO A 156 1.46 -7.47 1.15
C PRO A 156 2.93 -7.12 0.91
N PRO A 157 3.86 -7.65 1.70
CA PRO A 157 5.28 -7.41 1.48
C PRO A 157 5.81 -8.11 0.22
N GLY A 158 6.89 -7.56 -0.33
CA GLY A 158 7.56 -8.12 -1.49
C GLY A 158 7.23 -7.43 -2.80
N THR A 159 7.72 -8.00 -3.90
CA THR A 159 7.63 -7.45 -5.27
C THR A 159 7.12 -8.49 -6.27
N GLY A 160 6.49 -9.55 -5.79
CA GLY A 160 5.92 -10.61 -6.61
C GLY A 160 4.57 -10.24 -7.21
N ASP A 161 3.91 -11.23 -7.79
CA ASP A 161 2.65 -11.05 -8.53
C ASP A 161 1.51 -10.52 -7.66
N VAL A 162 1.47 -10.87 -6.36
CA VAL A 162 0.36 -10.48 -5.48
C VAL A 162 0.35 -8.97 -5.22
N PRO A 163 1.41 -8.35 -4.63
CA PRO A 163 1.41 -6.91 -4.41
C PRO A 163 1.30 -6.12 -5.73
N LEU A 164 1.90 -6.60 -6.82
CA LEU A 164 1.76 -6.00 -8.15
C LEU A 164 0.30 -5.95 -8.61
N THR A 165 -0.38 -7.09 -8.55
CA THR A 165 -1.78 -7.22 -8.99
C THR A 165 -2.71 -6.40 -8.11
N LEU A 166 -2.51 -6.38 -6.79
CA LEU A 166 -3.31 -5.58 -5.87
C LEU A 166 -3.13 -4.07 -6.14
N ALA A 167 -1.89 -3.64 -6.40
CA ALA A 167 -1.62 -2.26 -6.77
C ALA A 167 -2.29 -1.83 -8.10
N GLN A 168 -2.48 -2.76 -9.04
CA GLN A 168 -3.19 -2.50 -10.31
C GLN A 168 -4.71 -2.36 -10.17
N LEU A 169 -5.30 -2.89 -9.09
CA LEU A 169 -6.75 -2.87 -8.88
C LEU A 169 -7.29 -1.52 -8.45
N LEU A 170 -6.46 -0.68 -7.87
CA LEU A 170 -6.85 0.58 -7.26
C LEU A 170 -6.30 1.77 -8.04
N PRO A 171 -7.04 2.90 -8.05
CA PRO A 171 -6.58 4.14 -8.64
C PRO A 171 -5.57 4.83 -7.72
N LEU A 172 -4.35 4.26 -7.62
CA LEU A 172 -3.34 4.77 -6.69
C LEU A 172 -2.90 6.19 -7.07
N THR A 173 -3.01 7.10 -6.12
CA THR A 173 -2.46 8.45 -6.20
C THR A 173 -0.93 8.42 -6.06
N GLY A 174 -0.43 7.50 -5.21
CA GLY A 174 0.99 7.30 -5.03
C GLY A 174 1.30 6.21 -4.02
N ALA A 175 2.59 5.93 -3.83
CA ALA A 175 3.09 4.92 -2.92
C ALA A 175 4.11 5.48 -1.93
N VAL A 176 4.00 5.05 -0.68
CA VAL A 176 5.01 5.20 0.37
C VAL A 176 5.76 3.89 0.50
N VAL A 177 7.08 3.91 0.45
CA VAL A 177 7.91 2.70 0.57
C VAL A 177 8.61 2.69 1.92
N VAL A 178 8.38 1.62 2.69
CA VAL A 178 8.98 1.42 4.02
C VAL A 178 10.22 0.55 3.90
N CYS A 179 11.31 1.01 4.52
CA CYS A 179 12.60 0.36 4.51
C CYS A 179 13.26 0.46 5.88
N THR A 180 14.10 -0.51 6.26
CA THR A 180 15.00 -0.38 7.41
C THR A 180 16.39 0.07 6.95
N PRO A 181 17.27 0.59 7.84
CA PRO A 181 18.58 1.12 7.44
C PRO A 181 19.52 0.11 6.76
N GLN A 182 19.30 -1.19 6.97
CA GLN A 182 20.21 -2.25 6.49
C GLN A 182 20.24 -2.30 4.95
N LYS A 183 21.44 -2.52 4.39
CA LYS A 183 21.67 -2.56 2.94
C LYS A 183 20.79 -3.60 2.20
N VAL A 184 20.61 -4.79 2.78
CA VAL A 184 19.73 -5.82 2.20
C VAL A 184 18.29 -5.33 2.08
N ALA A 185 17.79 -4.60 3.09
CA ALA A 185 16.44 -4.02 3.04
C ALA A 185 16.32 -2.92 1.99
N GLN A 186 17.37 -2.12 1.80
CA GLN A 186 17.41 -1.10 0.75
C GLN A 186 17.35 -1.74 -0.65
N ASP A 187 18.05 -2.86 -0.90
CA ASP A 187 18.00 -3.55 -2.18
C ASP A 187 16.60 -4.08 -2.48
N ASP A 188 15.90 -4.58 -1.45
CA ASP A 188 14.51 -5.01 -1.57
C ASP A 188 13.57 -3.81 -1.81
N ALA A 189 13.77 -2.70 -1.11
CA ALA A 189 13.01 -1.47 -1.28
C ALA A 189 13.18 -0.88 -2.69
N ARG A 190 14.40 -0.91 -3.26
CA ARG A 190 14.64 -0.51 -4.67
C ARG A 190 13.79 -1.32 -5.64
N ARG A 191 13.61 -2.63 -5.38
CA ARG A 191 12.74 -3.49 -6.22
C ARG A 191 11.27 -3.07 -6.10
N ALA A 192 10.79 -2.79 -4.87
CA ALA A 192 9.42 -2.32 -4.65
C ALA A 192 9.17 -0.95 -5.32
N ILE A 193 10.11 -0.02 -5.23
CA ILE A 193 10.06 1.27 -5.91
C ILE A 193 9.91 1.09 -7.42
N ARG A 194 10.76 0.24 -8.02
CA ARG A 194 10.70 -0.02 -9.47
C ARG A 194 9.39 -0.67 -9.90
N MET A 195 8.83 -1.55 -9.08
CA MET A 195 7.51 -2.15 -9.32
C MET A 195 6.44 -1.06 -9.42
N PHE A 196 6.36 -0.14 -8.46
CA PHE A 196 5.39 0.96 -8.51
C PHE A 196 5.61 1.87 -9.71
N GLN A 197 6.87 2.19 -10.02
CA GLN A 197 7.22 3.01 -11.19
C GLN A 197 6.79 2.35 -12.51
N GLN A 198 6.96 1.02 -12.64
CA GLN A 198 6.48 0.26 -13.81
C GLN A 198 4.96 0.28 -13.95
N LEU A 199 4.23 0.43 -12.84
CA LEU A 199 2.78 0.60 -12.83
C LEU A 199 2.35 2.06 -13.10
N GLY A 200 3.29 2.97 -13.30
CA GLY A 200 2.99 4.40 -13.44
C GLY A 200 2.55 5.07 -12.14
N VAL A 201 2.80 4.43 -10.99
CA VAL A 201 2.45 4.96 -9.66
C VAL A 201 3.59 5.85 -9.16
N SER A 202 3.26 7.09 -8.81
CA SER A 202 4.21 8.04 -8.23
C SER A 202 4.72 7.56 -6.88
N ILE A 203 6.02 7.72 -6.60
CA ILE A 203 6.58 7.45 -5.27
C ILE A 203 6.48 8.72 -4.44
N LEU A 204 5.57 8.75 -3.48
CA LEU A 204 5.41 9.87 -2.54
C LEU A 204 6.66 10.05 -1.69
N GLY A 205 7.33 8.96 -1.38
CA GLY A 205 8.64 8.96 -0.74
C GLY A 205 8.96 7.67 0.00
N VAL A 206 10.11 7.70 0.68
CA VAL A 206 10.67 6.58 1.45
C VAL A 206 10.63 6.92 2.95
N VAL A 207 10.21 5.96 3.76
CA VAL A 207 10.27 6.01 5.23
C VAL A 207 11.34 5.05 5.72
N GLU A 208 12.28 5.54 6.54
CA GLU A 208 13.23 4.69 7.25
C GLU A 208 12.63 4.31 8.61
N ASN A 209 12.22 3.06 8.75
CA ASN A 209 11.75 2.52 10.01
C ASN A 209 12.87 1.79 10.76
N MET A 210 12.73 1.64 12.07
CA MET A 210 13.74 1.05 12.96
C MET A 210 15.09 1.78 12.90
N SER A 211 15.05 3.10 12.77
CA SER A 211 16.21 3.98 12.63
C SER A 211 16.70 4.46 13.99
N GLY A 212 17.58 3.67 14.59
CA GLY A 212 18.14 3.95 15.93
C GLY A 212 17.19 3.58 17.07
N PHE A 213 17.76 3.46 18.25
CA PHE A 213 17.09 3.22 19.53
C PHE A 213 17.68 4.14 20.56
N THR A 214 16.85 4.86 21.30
CA THR A 214 17.29 5.66 22.45
C THR A 214 17.02 4.88 23.73
N ALA A 215 18.10 4.51 24.44
CA ALA A 215 18.03 3.84 25.72
C ALA A 215 17.53 4.80 26.83
N PRO A 216 17.03 4.27 27.97
CA PRO A 216 16.51 5.10 29.07
C PRO A 216 17.51 6.11 29.65
N ASP A 217 18.82 5.87 29.50
CA ASP A 217 19.90 6.79 29.91
C ASP A 217 20.18 7.89 28.86
N GLY A 218 19.42 7.95 27.76
CA GLY A 218 19.60 8.90 26.67
C GLY A 218 20.63 8.48 25.61
N THR A 219 21.28 7.33 25.77
CA THR A 219 22.26 6.82 24.80
C THR A 219 21.53 6.37 23.53
N THR A 220 21.94 6.87 22.36
CA THR A 220 21.40 6.41 21.06
C THR A 220 22.27 5.29 20.51
N ILE A 221 21.61 4.18 20.14
CA ILE A 221 22.25 2.97 19.59
C ILE A 221 21.66 2.69 18.20
N ASP A 222 22.51 2.64 17.20
CA ASP A 222 22.10 2.35 15.81
C ASP A 222 22.08 0.83 15.56
N LEU A 223 21.10 0.13 16.14
CA LEU A 223 20.99 -1.34 16.10
C LEU A 223 21.01 -1.93 14.68
N PHE A 224 20.39 -1.25 13.74
CA PHE A 224 20.32 -1.65 12.32
C PHE A 224 21.05 -0.67 11.39
N GLY A 225 21.85 0.24 11.95
CA GLY A 225 22.41 1.40 11.26
C GLY A 225 21.43 2.56 11.22
N LYS A 226 21.79 3.61 10.49
CA LYS A 226 21.02 4.85 10.35
C LYS A 226 21.30 5.52 9.02
N GLY A 227 20.27 6.11 8.38
CA GLY A 227 20.42 6.93 7.19
C GLY A 227 20.47 6.15 5.87
N GLY A 228 20.55 4.82 5.90
CA GLY A 228 20.68 4.03 4.68
C GLY A 228 19.50 4.14 3.72
N ALA A 229 18.27 4.27 4.24
CA ALA A 229 17.11 4.48 3.38
C ALA A 229 17.04 5.92 2.82
N GLU A 230 17.54 6.92 3.54
CA GLU A 230 17.67 8.28 3.05
C GLU A 230 18.69 8.37 1.92
N ASP A 231 19.88 7.76 2.08
CA ASP A 231 20.91 7.71 1.03
C ASP A 231 20.37 6.97 -0.22
N MET A 232 19.63 5.90 0.00
CA MET A 232 18.96 5.18 -1.08
C MET A 232 17.96 6.06 -1.81
N ALA A 233 17.09 6.77 -1.10
CA ALA A 233 16.10 7.69 -1.70
C ALA A 233 16.80 8.78 -2.50
N ALA A 234 17.84 9.43 -1.94
CA ALA A 234 18.65 10.43 -2.62
C ALA A 234 19.28 9.88 -3.91
N SER A 235 19.85 8.68 -3.86
CA SER A 235 20.45 8.03 -5.04
C SER A 235 19.45 7.71 -6.16
N MET A 236 18.18 7.62 -5.85
CA MET A 236 17.07 7.40 -6.78
C MET A 236 16.31 8.68 -7.11
N SER A 237 16.75 9.84 -6.62
CA SER A 237 16.06 11.15 -6.77
C SER A 237 14.61 11.10 -6.25
N LEU A 238 14.39 10.41 -5.13
CA LEU A 238 13.09 10.26 -4.49
C LEU A 238 13.03 11.05 -3.18
N PRO A 239 11.84 11.51 -2.79
CA PRO A 239 11.64 12.15 -1.50
C PRO A 239 11.95 11.20 -0.34
N PHE A 240 12.60 11.72 0.70
CA PHE A 240 12.72 11.08 1.98
C PHE A 240 11.70 11.71 2.95
N LEU A 241 10.82 10.88 3.54
CA LEU A 241 9.68 11.36 4.34
C LEU A 241 10.00 11.47 5.82
N GLY A 242 11.01 10.75 6.28
CA GLY A 242 11.44 10.76 7.67
C GLY A 242 11.85 9.40 8.21
N ARG A 243 12.23 9.41 9.50
CA ARG A 243 12.68 8.23 10.23
C ARG A 243 11.75 7.95 11.39
N LEU A 244 11.46 6.66 11.62
CA LEU A 244 10.81 6.18 12.83
C LEU A 244 11.86 5.39 13.64
N PRO A 245 12.08 5.72 14.93
CA PRO A 245 12.99 4.99 15.77
C PRO A 245 12.42 3.62 16.16
N ILE A 246 13.27 2.74 16.65
CA ILE A 246 12.82 1.61 17.47
C ILE A 246 12.34 2.22 18.80
N HIS A 247 11.07 2.05 19.10
CA HIS A 247 10.46 2.54 20.32
C HIS A 247 9.60 1.45 20.98
N PRO A 248 9.85 1.05 22.23
CA PRO A 248 9.12 -0.03 22.89
C PRO A 248 7.60 0.18 22.90
N GLU A 249 7.15 1.41 23.08
CA GLU A 249 5.72 1.74 23.12
C GLU A 249 5.00 1.51 21.77
N LEU A 250 5.70 1.61 20.63
CA LEU A 250 5.09 1.28 19.33
C LEU A 250 4.65 -0.19 19.28
N ALA A 251 5.48 -1.09 19.82
CA ALA A 251 5.16 -2.50 19.90
C ALA A 251 4.10 -2.77 20.99
N ALA A 252 4.35 -2.31 22.20
CA ALA A 252 3.47 -2.57 23.35
C ALA A 252 2.04 -2.06 23.12
N ARG A 253 1.88 -0.83 22.62
CA ARG A 253 0.55 -0.26 22.36
C ARG A 253 -0.08 -0.83 21.09
N GLY A 254 0.72 -1.21 20.08
CA GLY A 254 0.24 -1.97 18.93
C GLY A 254 -0.32 -3.33 19.33
N ASP A 255 0.37 -4.08 20.19
CA ASP A 255 -0.10 -5.38 20.68
C ASP A 255 -1.33 -5.24 21.61
N ALA A 256 -1.43 -4.13 22.34
CA ALA A 256 -2.61 -3.81 23.15
C ALA A 256 -3.81 -3.30 22.31
N GLY A 257 -3.62 -3.04 21.01
CA GLY A 257 -4.67 -2.50 20.15
C GLY A 257 -4.94 -1.01 20.36
N GLU A 258 -4.00 -0.26 20.91
CA GLU A 258 -4.11 1.16 21.30
C GLU A 258 -3.04 2.05 20.62
N PRO A 259 -2.79 1.92 19.31
CA PRO A 259 -1.69 2.63 18.65
C PRO A 259 -1.88 4.15 18.64
N ALA A 260 -3.12 4.63 18.72
CA ALA A 260 -3.42 6.07 18.75
C ALA A 260 -2.75 6.77 19.94
N SER A 261 -2.61 6.10 21.06
CA SER A 261 -1.95 6.63 22.25
C SER A 261 -0.44 6.87 22.10
N CYS A 262 0.23 6.26 21.11
CA CYS A 262 1.62 6.55 20.76
C CYS A 262 1.84 8.00 20.34
N HIS A 263 0.83 8.62 19.76
CA HIS A 263 0.87 10.02 19.31
C HIS A 263 0.85 11.03 20.47
N ASP A 264 0.57 10.60 21.70
CA ASP A 264 0.56 11.43 22.89
C ASP A 264 1.86 11.31 23.69
N ILE A 265 2.83 10.51 23.20
CA ILE A 265 4.16 10.36 23.81
C ILE A 265 5.07 11.45 23.27
N GLU A 266 5.68 12.20 24.18
CA GLU A 266 6.63 13.26 23.84
C GLU A 266 7.76 12.76 22.93
N GLY A 267 8.08 13.52 21.89
CA GLY A 267 9.10 13.18 20.89
C GLY A 267 8.67 12.11 19.89
N LEU A 268 8.02 11.02 20.33
CA LEU A 268 7.46 10.01 19.42
C LEU A 268 6.26 10.56 18.66
N GLY A 269 5.33 11.21 19.39
CA GLY A 269 4.16 11.84 18.77
C GLY A 269 4.53 12.88 17.72
N ASP A 270 5.53 13.71 18.02
CA ASP A 270 6.06 14.72 17.07
C ASP A 270 6.63 14.07 15.81
N THR A 271 7.37 12.96 15.99
CA THR A 271 7.94 12.20 14.86
C THR A 271 6.84 11.61 13.98
N LEU A 272 5.82 10.99 14.57
CA LEU A 272 4.68 10.42 13.86
C LEU A 272 3.87 11.50 13.14
N GLN A 273 3.64 12.64 13.79
CA GLN A 273 2.91 13.77 13.20
C GLN A 273 3.69 14.42 12.06
N SER A 274 5.02 14.57 12.20
CA SER A 274 5.90 15.08 11.14
C SER A 274 5.86 14.18 9.91
N LEU A 275 5.87 12.86 10.10
CA LEU A 275 5.72 11.89 9.01
C LEU A 275 4.38 12.05 8.30
N GLY A 276 3.28 12.15 9.05
CA GLY A 276 1.94 12.41 8.48
C GLY A 276 1.90 13.70 7.67
N GLY A 277 2.49 14.78 8.19
CA GLY A 277 2.59 16.07 7.50
C GLY A 277 3.39 16.00 6.20
N ALA A 278 4.52 15.29 6.21
CA ALA A 278 5.33 15.08 5.01
C ALA A 278 4.54 14.33 3.93
N VAL A 279 3.83 13.26 4.30
CA VAL A 279 3.01 12.50 3.36
C VAL A 279 1.84 13.32 2.83
N ASP A 280 1.08 14.04 3.69
CA ASP A 280 -0.03 14.90 3.26
C ASP A 280 0.45 15.97 2.27
N HIS A 281 1.63 16.56 2.50
CA HIS A 281 2.23 17.50 1.56
C HIS A 281 2.51 16.84 0.20
N ARG A 282 3.10 15.64 0.18
CA ARG A 282 3.43 14.91 -1.05
C ARG A 282 2.18 14.46 -1.81
N ILE A 283 1.11 14.06 -1.11
CA ILE A 283 -0.19 13.74 -1.73
C ILE A 283 -0.72 14.96 -2.49
N ARG A 284 -0.72 16.14 -1.85
CA ARG A 284 -1.19 17.38 -2.49
C ARG A 284 -0.37 17.76 -3.73
N MET A 285 0.95 17.53 -3.73
CA MET A 285 1.79 17.75 -4.91
C MET A 285 1.44 16.77 -6.04
N ALA A 286 1.26 15.49 -5.71
CA ALA A 286 0.87 14.46 -6.68
C ALA A 286 -0.50 14.75 -7.32
N GLU A 287 -1.49 15.20 -6.52
CA GLU A 287 -2.81 15.61 -7.02
C GLU A 287 -2.74 16.79 -8.00
N ARG A 288 -1.79 17.72 -7.81
CA ARG A 288 -1.57 18.86 -8.71
C ARG A 288 -0.78 18.49 -9.96
N GLY A 289 -0.31 17.25 -10.06
CA GLY A 289 0.54 16.80 -11.18
C GLY A 289 1.97 17.35 -11.14
N GLU A 290 2.39 17.95 -10.04
CA GLU A 290 3.72 18.52 -9.83
C GLU A 290 4.79 17.45 -9.58
N ASP A 291 4.38 16.19 -9.38
CA ASP A 291 5.22 15.05 -8.97
C ASP A 291 5.52 14.07 -10.13
N ARG A 292 5.24 14.45 -11.37
CA ARG A 292 5.54 13.60 -12.52
C ARG A 292 7.04 13.59 -12.77
N PRO A 293 7.73 12.43 -12.72
CA PRO A 293 9.12 12.36 -13.17
C PRO A 293 9.16 12.79 -14.63
N THR A 294 9.94 13.83 -14.93
CA THR A 294 10.20 14.22 -16.31
C THR A 294 11.02 13.08 -16.93
N LEU A 295 10.40 12.31 -17.83
CA LEU A 295 11.10 11.31 -18.62
C LEU A 295 12.11 12.04 -19.52
N VAL A 296 13.35 12.13 -19.07
CA VAL A 296 14.46 12.51 -19.93
C VAL A 296 14.86 11.26 -20.72
N ILE A 297 14.31 11.10 -21.92
CA ILE A 297 14.79 10.13 -22.90
C ILE A 297 16.16 10.62 -23.35
N ARG A 298 17.22 9.94 -22.92
CA ARG A 298 18.56 10.09 -23.48
C ARG A 298 18.85 8.95 -24.43
#